data_e3cd46fe85f1d4ae78e563e8c4046f97
#
_entry.id   e3cd46fe85f1d4ae78e563e8c4046f97
#
_cell.length_a   1.000
_cell.length_b   1.000
_cell.length_c   1.000
_cell.angle_alpha   90.00
_cell.angle_beta   90.00
_cell.angle_gamma   90.00
#
_symmetry.space_group_name_H-M   'P 1'
#
loop_
_entity.id
_entity.type
_entity.pdbx_description
1 polymer ?
#
loop_
_entity_poly.entity_id
_entity_poly.type
_entity_poly.pdbx_seq_one_letter_code
_entity_poly.pdbx_strand_id
1 'polypeptide(L)'
;MSQGSSFENALDVVLKRHVSGCNGLVRSERLSGGASQETYRLTVTTASGEKLLAMRRAPGGQVLEKTPQHPGLDVEALLMQSARSVGVPEPEVFYVLREEDNLGDGFIMEWLEGEALGARIVRSPEFAQIRAELAYECGRVLAKIHQIDVDSTGLRKKLWQISPEEFVEQTWERYRLLPTPQPMIDYT
;
A
#
# COMPACT_ATOMS: atom_id res chain seq x y z
N MET A 1 0.30 10.44 33.27
CA MET A 1 -0.32 9.59 32.25
C MET A 1 -0.81 10.53 31.15
N SER A 2 -0.12 10.58 30.01
CA SER A 2 -0.55 11.38 28.86
C SER A 2 -1.84 10.76 28.35
N GLN A 3 -2.92 11.53 28.29
CA GLN A 3 -4.13 11.11 27.56
C GLN A 3 -3.72 11.02 26.09
N GLY A 4 -3.69 9.81 25.54
CA GLY A 4 -3.47 9.60 24.11
C GLY A 4 -4.48 10.43 23.29
N SER A 5 -4.10 10.84 22.10
CA SER A 5 -5.02 11.53 21.20
C SER A 5 -6.24 10.63 20.92
N SER A 6 -7.38 11.22 20.53
CA SER A 6 -8.58 10.44 20.14
C SER A 6 -8.25 9.38 19.08
N PHE A 7 -7.33 9.70 18.18
CA PHE A 7 -6.81 8.80 17.17
C PHE A 7 -6.07 7.58 17.78
N GLU A 8 -5.14 7.80 18.70
CA GLU A 8 -4.37 6.72 19.33
C GLU A 8 -5.24 5.79 20.17
N ASN A 9 -6.26 6.34 20.82
CA ASN A 9 -7.21 5.56 21.60
C ASN A 9 -8.07 4.64 20.68
N ALA A 10 -8.58 5.17 19.55
CA ALA A 10 -9.32 4.40 18.58
C ALA A 10 -8.43 3.30 17.95
N LEU A 11 -7.19 3.66 17.61
CA LEU A 11 -6.22 2.73 17.04
C LEU A 11 -5.86 1.59 18.01
N ASP A 12 -5.66 1.89 19.30
CA ASP A 12 -5.39 0.90 20.33
C ASP A 12 -6.53 -0.13 20.45
N VAL A 13 -7.78 0.34 20.40
CA VAL A 13 -8.97 -0.53 20.42
C VAL A 13 -8.99 -1.46 19.20
N VAL A 14 -8.75 -0.91 18.01
CA VAL A 14 -8.72 -1.68 16.76
C VAL A 14 -7.60 -2.73 16.78
N LEU A 15 -6.39 -2.35 17.21
CA LEU A 15 -5.25 -3.26 17.31
C LEU A 15 -5.52 -4.43 18.23
N LYS A 16 -6.05 -4.17 19.43
CA LYS A 16 -6.40 -5.23 20.40
C LYS A 16 -7.47 -6.18 19.90
N ARG A 17 -8.42 -5.66 19.13
CA ARG A 17 -9.56 -6.46 18.64
C ARG A 17 -9.20 -7.30 17.41
N HIS A 18 -8.39 -6.78 16.51
CA HIS A 18 -8.25 -7.34 15.16
C HIS A 18 -6.85 -7.86 14.83
N VAL A 19 -5.82 -7.49 15.60
CA VAL A 19 -4.46 -8.00 15.39
C VAL A 19 -4.16 -9.08 16.45
N SER A 20 -4.05 -10.30 15.98
CA SER A 20 -3.82 -11.46 16.88
C SER A 20 -2.55 -11.27 17.72
N GLY A 21 -2.69 -11.50 19.03
CA GLY A 21 -1.59 -11.38 19.98
C GLY A 21 -1.19 -9.95 20.34
N CYS A 22 -1.90 -8.92 19.84
CA CYS A 22 -1.66 -7.54 20.22
C CYS A 22 -2.32 -7.22 21.56
N ASN A 23 -1.52 -6.74 22.53
CA ASN A 23 -1.98 -6.36 23.86
C ASN A 23 -2.19 -4.84 24.01
N GLY A 24 -1.67 -4.03 23.08
CA GLY A 24 -1.89 -2.59 23.07
C GLY A 24 -0.90 -1.82 22.23
N LEU A 25 -1.28 -0.59 21.91
CA LEU A 25 -0.45 0.39 21.22
C LEU A 25 0.54 1.03 22.23
N VAL A 26 1.81 1.02 21.91
CA VAL A 26 2.86 1.74 22.65
C VAL A 26 3.10 3.10 22.05
N ARG A 27 3.24 3.14 20.71
CA ARG A 27 3.58 4.35 19.95
C ARG A 27 3.06 4.28 18.53
N SER A 28 2.56 5.40 18.04
CA SER A 28 2.29 5.65 16.62
C SER A 28 3.20 6.75 16.10
N GLU A 29 3.84 6.53 14.97
CA GLU A 29 4.75 7.49 14.35
C GLU A 29 4.41 7.62 12.87
N ARG A 30 3.96 8.81 12.47
CA ARG A 30 3.73 9.12 11.06
C ARG A 30 5.05 9.27 10.34
N LEU A 31 5.21 8.51 9.25
CA LEU A 31 6.39 8.57 8.41
C LEU A 31 6.29 9.74 7.43
N SER A 32 7.42 10.40 7.19
CA SER A 32 7.53 11.42 6.15
C SER A 32 7.73 10.74 4.80
N GLY A 33 6.97 11.10 3.76
CA GLY A 33 7.26 10.67 2.40
C GLY A 33 6.10 10.11 1.57
N GLY A 34 4.88 10.10 2.07
CA GLY A 34 3.69 9.78 1.26
C GLY A 34 3.03 11.04 0.72
N ALA A 35 2.94 11.20 -0.61
CA ALA A 35 2.29 12.38 -1.20
C ALA A 35 0.76 12.30 -1.14
N SER A 36 0.18 11.10 -1.22
CA SER A 36 -1.26 10.87 -1.35
C SER A 36 -1.88 10.10 -0.17
N GLN A 37 -1.07 9.52 0.70
CA GLN A 37 -1.54 8.69 1.81
C GLN A 37 -0.62 8.87 3.02
N GLU A 38 -1.17 8.63 4.21
CA GLU A 38 -0.40 8.60 5.46
C GLU A 38 0.08 7.19 5.74
N THR A 39 1.36 7.04 6.05
CA THR A 39 1.92 5.79 6.55
C THR A 39 2.39 5.98 7.98
N TYR A 40 2.01 5.05 8.86
CA TYR A 40 2.41 5.05 10.25
C TYR A 40 3.24 3.82 10.57
N ARG A 41 4.29 3.99 11.34
CA ARG A 41 4.95 2.93 12.07
C ARG A 41 4.30 2.81 13.44
N LEU A 42 3.82 1.61 13.76
CA LEU A 42 3.14 1.31 15.01
C LEU A 42 4.03 0.38 15.83
N THR A 43 4.30 0.76 17.07
CA THR A 43 4.90 -0.14 18.05
C THR A 43 3.79 -0.66 18.95
N VAL A 44 3.65 -1.98 19.04
CA VAL A 44 2.62 -2.65 19.85
C VAL A 44 3.25 -3.62 20.82
N THR A 45 2.59 -3.83 21.96
CA THR A 45 2.98 -4.89 22.91
C THR A 45 2.33 -6.21 22.52
N THR A 46 3.08 -7.29 22.68
CA THR A 46 2.63 -8.68 22.54
C THR A 46 3.10 -9.50 23.74
N ALA A 47 2.68 -10.76 23.84
CA ALA A 47 3.18 -11.67 24.87
C ALA A 47 4.70 -11.93 24.78
N SER A 48 5.28 -11.78 23.58
CA SER A 48 6.72 -11.98 23.33
C SER A 48 7.55 -10.68 23.37
N GLY A 49 6.94 -9.55 23.70
CA GLY A 49 7.58 -8.23 23.71
C GLY A 49 6.98 -7.26 22.71
N GLU A 50 7.74 -6.25 22.32
CA GLU A 50 7.29 -5.27 21.33
C GLU A 50 7.38 -5.83 19.91
N LYS A 51 6.39 -5.47 19.09
CA LYS A 51 6.33 -5.78 17.65
C LYS A 51 6.06 -4.50 16.86
N LEU A 52 6.64 -4.40 15.68
CA LEU A 52 6.35 -3.33 14.74
C LEU A 52 5.26 -3.77 13.76
N LEU A 53 4.35 -2.84 13.46
CA LEU A 53 3.34 -2.95 12.43
C LEU A 53 3.37 -1.68 11.58
N ALA A 54 2.77 -1.74 10.41
CA ALA A 54 2.51 -0.58 9.58
C ALA A 54 1.01 -0.33 9.47
N MET A 55 0.60 0.94 9.39
CA MET A 55 -0.74 1.32 8.99
C MET A 55 -0.63 2.28 7.81
N ARG A 56 -1.43 2.01 6.79
CA ARG A 56 -1.64 2.91 5.66
C ARG A 56 -3.04 3.48 5.73
N ARG A 57 -3.17 4.80 5.58
CA ARG A 57 -4.43 5.51 5.81
C ARG A 57 -4.61 6.66 4.82
N ALA A 58 -5.85 6.97 4.48
CA ALA A 58 -6.20 8.17 3.74
C ALA A 58 -5.81 9.44 4.53
N PRO A 59 -5.42 10.53 3.85
CA PRO A 59 -4.98 11.77 4.52
C PRO A 59 -6.01 12.28 5.53
N GLY A 60 -5.56 12.59 6.73
CA GLY A 60 -6.42 13.09 7.81
C GLY A 60 -7.49 12.11 8.30
N GLY A 61 -7.41 10.83 7.90
CA GLY A 61 -8.43 9.83 8.25
C GLY A 61 -9.76 10.05 7.54
N GLN A 62 -9.72 10.55 6.31
CA GLN A 62 -10.92 10.73 5.50
C GLN A 62 -11.44 9.40 4.96
N VAL A 63 -12.73 9.35 4.64
CA VAL A 63 -13.33 8.36 3.76
C VAL A 63 -13.28 8.94 2.36
N LEU A 64 -12.59 8.27 1.45
CA LEU A 64 -12.38 8.77 0.09
C LEU A 64 -13.48 8.26 -0.85
N GLU A 65 -13.90 9.12 -1.78
CA GLU A 65 -14.78 8.71 -2.85
C GLU A 65 -14.05 7.71 -3.77
N LYS A 66 -14.66 6.56 -3.99
CA LYS A 66 -14.11 5.51 -4.84
C LYS A 66 -14.55 5.72 -6.29
N THR A 67 -13.57 5.65 -7.17
CA THR A 67 -13.80 5.68 -8.62
C THR A 67 -13.18 4.44 -9.26
N PRO A 68 -13.54 4.08 -10.50
CA PRO A 68 -12.88 2.97 -11.18
C PRO A 68 -11.35 3.09 -11.24
N GLN A 69 -10.83 4.32 -11.39
CA GLN A 69 -9.40 4.60 -11.45
C GLN A 69 -8.74 4.68 -10.04
N HIS A 70 -9.55 4.93 -9.01
CA HIS A 70 -9.11 5.03 -7.61
C HIS A 70 -10.03 4.19 -6.73
N PRO A 71 -9.88 2.85 -6.75
CA PRO A 71 -10.83 1.93 -6.13
C PRO A 71 -10.80 1.94 -4.60
N GLY A 72 -9.81 2.58 -3.99
CA GLY A 72 -9.69 2.75 -2.54
C GLY A 72 -8.71 1.80 -1.86
N LEU A 73 -8.42 2.08 -0.59
CA LEU A 73 -7.43 1.36 0.20
C LEU A 73 -7.85 -0.07 0.58
N ASP A 74 -9.14 -0.35 0.64
CA ASP A 74 -9.65 -1.71 0.81
C ASP A 74 -9.36 -2.61 -0.39
N VAL A 75 -9.38 -2.05 -1.60
CA VAL A 75 -9.01 -2.78 -2.82
C VAL A 75 -7.49 -2.94 -2.91
N GLU A 76 -6.72 -1.95 -2.48
CA GLU A 76 -5.27 -2.08 -2.34
C GLU A 76 -4.90 -3.22 -1.38
N ALA A 77 -5.54 -3.28 -0.21
CA ALA A 77 -5.34 -4.37 0.74
C ALA A 77 -5.69 -5.75 0.13
N LEU A 78 -6.79 -5.83 -0.63
CA LEU A 78 -7.18 -7.06 -1.34
C LEU A 78 -6.16 -7.47 -2.41
N LEU A 79 -5.59 -6.51 -3.15
CA LEU A 79 -4.51 -6.77 -4.11
C LEU A 79 -3.27 -7.34 -3.43
N MET A 80 -2.85 -6.76 -2.29
CA MET A 80 -1.72 -7.27 -1.50
C MET A 80 -1.98 -8.69 -1.00
N GLN A 81 -3.16 -8.97 -0.45
CA GLN A 81 -3.55 -10.31 0.00
C GLN A 81 -3.55 -11.32 -1.15
N SER A 82 -4.07 -10.91 -2.31
CA SER A 82 -4.10 -11.76 -3.52
C SER A 82 -2.68 -12.03 -4.05
N ALA A 83 -1.81 -11.03 -4.06
CA ALA A 83 -0.41 -11.18 -4.45
C ALA A 83 0.34 -12.11 -3.49
N ARG A 84 0.15 -11.95 -2.19
CA ARG A 84 0.73 -12.85 -1.17
C ARG A 84 0.27 -14.30 -1.36
N SER A 85 -0.99 -14.53 -1.71
CA SER A 85 -1.54 -15.88 -1.91
C SER A 85 -0.87 -16.64 -3.06
N VAL A 86 -0.34 -15.96 -4.05
CA VAL A 86 0.45 -16.55 -5.15
C VAL A 86 1.97 -16.50 -4.91
N GLY A 87 2.39 -16.17 -3.68
CA GLY A 87 3.78 -16.20 -3.24
C GLY A 87 4.61 -14.97 -3.60
N VAL A 88 3.97 -13.84 -3.86
CA VAL A 88 4.66 -12.53 -3.89
C VAL A 88 5.05 -12.16 -2.45
N PRO A 89 6.26 -11.61 -2.21
CA PRO A 89 6.71 -11.23 -0.87
C PRO A 89 6.08 -9.90 -0.41
N GLU A 90 4.77 -9.91 -0.28
CA GLU A 90 3.98 -8.77 0.22
C GLU A 90 3.82 -8.84 1.74
N PRO A 91 3.71 -7.69 2.43
CA PRO A 91 3.34 -7.65 3.84
C PRO A 91 2.01 -8.34 4.09
N GLU A 92 1.89 -9.02 5.22
CA GLU A 92 0.61 -9.56 5.65
C GLU A 92 -0.33 -8.42 6.05
N VAL A 93 -1.53 -8.38 5.47
CA VAL A 93 -2.58 -7.45 5.86
C VAL A 93 -3.39 -8.09 6.99
N PHE A 94 -3.30 -7.50 8.19
CA PHE A 94 -3.99 -8.00 9.37
C PHE A 94 -5.43 -7.53 9.46
N TYR A 95 -5.70 -6.28 9.07
CA TYR A 95 -7.04 -5.70 9.19
C TYR A 95 -7.24 -4.54 8.21
N VAL A 96 -8.40 -4.50 7.58
CA VAL A 96 -8.87 -3.36 6.77
C VAL A 96 -9.82 -2.54 7.65
N LEU A 97 -9.53 -1.25 7.82
CA LEU A 97 -10.31 -0.34 8.64
C LEU A 97 -11.74 -0.22 8.13
N ARG A 98 -12.69 -0.07 9.04
CA ARG A 98 -14.12 0.11 8.78
C ARG A 98 -14.61 1.44 9.32
N GLU A 99 -15.79 1.87 8.89
CA GLU A 99 -16.39 3.11 9.33
C GLU A 99 -16.55 3.20 10.86
N GLU A 100 -16.95 2.09 11.50
CA GLU A 100 -17.10 2.00 12.95
C GLU A 100 -15.81 2.19 13.75
N ASP A 101 -14.64 2.06 13.12
CA ASP A 101 -13.34 2.28 13.76
C ASP A 101 -13.02 3.78 13.95
N ASN A 102 -13.71 4.66 13.24
CA ASN A 102 -13.49 6.12 13.27
C ASN A 102 -12.04 6.53 12.96
N LEU A 103 -11.37 5.76 12.12
CA LEU A 103 -9.99 6.00 11.68
C LEU A 103 -9.89 6.43 10.21
N GLY A 104 -11.01 6.42 9.48
CA GLY A 104 -11.08 6.65 8.03
C GLY A 104 -10.63 5.42 7.22
N ASP A 105 -10.50 5.59 5.90
CA ASP A 105 -10.07 4.52 5.02
C ASP A 105 -8.61 4.15 5.26
N GLY A 106 -8.33 2.85 5.36
CA GLY A 106 -6.97 2.37 5.58
C GLY A 106 -6.89 0.88 5.89
N PHE A 107 -5.70 0.42 6.20
CA PHE A 107 -5.46 -0.94 6.66
C PHE A 107 -4.19 -1.04 7.50
N ILE A 108 -4.14 -2.09 8.33
CA ILE A 108 -3.02 -2.44 9.19
C ILE A 108 -2.33 -3.66 8.60
N MET A 109 -1.02 -3.61 8.50
CA MET A 109 -0.20 -4.65 7.88
C MET A 109 1.10 -4.90 8.64
N GLU A 110 1.78 -5.93 8.25
CA GLU A 110 3.12 -6.28 8.72
C GLU A 110 4.11 -5.14 8.42
N TRP A 111 4.99 -4.87 9.38
CA TRP A 111 6.14 -4.02 9.14
C TRP A 111 7.27 -4.84 8.53
N LEU A 112 7.76 -4.44 7.37
CA LEU A 112 8.92 -5.03 6.73
C LEU A 112 10.12 -4.08 6.86
N GLU A 113 11.23 -4.62 7.35
CA GLU A 113 12.50 -3.90 7.32
C GLU A 113 13.11 -3.97 5.92
N GLY A 114 13.67 -2.85 5.47
CA GLY A 114 14.32 -2.80 4.16
C GLY A 114 14.64 -1.39 3.71
N GLU A 115 15.26 -1.30 2.55
CA GLU A 115 15.61 -0.03 1.92
C GLU A 115 14.66 0.25 0.75
N ALA A 116 13.95 1.36 0.81
CA ALA A 116 13.00 1.79 -0.22
C ALA A 116 13.53 2.91 -1.14
N LEU A 117 14.67 3.51 -0.78
CA LEU A 117 15.24 4.61 -1.57
C LEU A 117 16.08 4.06 -2.73
N GLY A 118 15.56 4.12 -3.94
CA GLY A 118 16.24 3.62 -5.14
C GLY A 118 17.66 4.19 -5.30
N ALA A 119 17.88 5.46 -4.95
CA ALA A 119 19.21 6.07 -5.00
C ALA A 119 20.22 5.38 -4.05
N ARG A 120 19.78 4.93 -2.88
CA ARG A 120 20.61 4.16 -1.95
C ARG A 120 20.88 2.76 -2.49
N ILE A 121 19.84 2.06 -2.93
CA ILE A 121 19.96 0.71 -3.51
C ILE A 121 20.98 0.71 -4.66
N VAL A 122 20.94 1.73 -5.54
CA VAL A 122 21.81 1.83 -6.71
C VAL A 122 23.26 2.21 -6.33
N ARG A 123 23.47 3.04 -5.31
CA ARG A 123 24.78 3.66 -5.04
C ARG A 123 25.53 3.05 -3.86
N SER A 124 24.83 2.56 -2.84
CA SER A 124 25.50 2.08 -1.62
C SER A 124 26.18 0.74 -1.84
N PRO A 125 27.43 0.59 -1.36
CA PRO A 125 28.20 -0.66 -1.49
C PRO A 125 27.53 -1.87 -0.86
N GLU A 126 26.75 -1.68 0.21
CA GLU A 126 26.01 -2.72 0.91
C GLU A 126 25.04 -3.51 0.01
N PHE A 127 24.53 -2.87 -1.07
CA PHE A 127 23.63 -3.52 -2.04
C PHE A 127 24.33 -4.02 -3.31
N ALA A 128 25.66 -3.95 -3.37
CA ALA A 128 26.41 -4.27 -4.59
C ALA A 128 26.15 -5.69 -5.10
N GLN A 129 26.06 -6.66 -4.19
CA GLN A 129 25.87 -8.07 -4.55
C GLN A 129 24.47 -8.33 -5.10
N ILE A 130 23.42 -7.75 -4.51
CA ILE A 130 22.04 -8.01 -4.92
C ILE A 130 21.64 -7.28 -6.19
N ARG A 131 22.33 -6.17 -6.56
CA ARG A 131 21.97 -5.38 -7.75
C ARG A 131 21.96 -6.16 -9.05
N ALA A 132 22.90 -7.09 -9.20
CA ALA A 132 22.98 -7.92 -10.42
C ALA A 132 21.74 -8.83 -10.59
N GLU A 133 21.11 -9.19 -9.50
CA GLU A 133 19.97 -10.13 -9.46
C GLU A 133 18.62 -9.41 -9.40
N LEU A 134 18.58 -8.13 -9.02
CA LEU A 134 17.34 -7.41 -8.78
C LEU A 134 16.39 -7.40 -9.99
N ALA A 135 16.91 -7.23 -11.21
CA ALA A 135 16.09 -7.23 -12.42
C ALA A 135 15.42 -8.59 -12.65
N TYR A 136 16.16 -9.68 -12.43
CA TYR A 136 15.64 -11.04 -12.52
C TYR A 136 14.58 -11.30 -11.44
N GLU A 137 14.86 -10.92 -10.20
CA GLU A 137 13.92 -11.08 -9.08
C GLU A 137 12.64 -10.26 -9.29
N CYS A 138 12.72 -9.04 -9.80
CA CYS A 138 11.56 -8.25 -10.18
C CYS A 138 10.73 -8.97 -11.26
N GLY A 139 11.37 -9.52 -12.29
CA GLY A 139 10.69 -10.31 -13.32
C GLY A 139 10.01 -11.55 -12.75
N ARG A 140 10.66 -12.25 -11.82
CA ARG A 140 10.10 -13.41 -11.13
C ARG A 140 8.88 -13.05 -10.27
N VAL A 141 8.93 -11.92 -9.57
CA VAL A 141 7.79 -11.42 -8.81
C VAL A 141 6.64 -11.02 -9.74
N LEU A 142 6.93 -10.31 -10.83
CA LEU A 142 5.92 -9.94 -11.82
C LEU A 142 5.23 -11.16 -12.43
N ALA A 143 5.99 -12.23 -12.73
CA ALA A 143 5.41 -13.47 -13.22
C ALA A 143 4.42 -14.11 -12.23
N LYS A 144 4.67 -13.98 -10.92
CA LYS A 144 3.72 -14.42 -9.88
C LYS A 144 2.48 -13.53 -9.83
N ILE A 145 2.64 -12.22 -9.95
CA ILE A 145 1.50 -11.27 -9.98
C ILE A 145 0.57 -11.63 -11.15
N HIS A 146 1.11 -12.02 -12.30
CA HIS A 146 0.32 -12.46 -13.46
C HIS A 146 -0.43 -13.79 -13.23
N GLN A 147 -0.16 -14.51 -12.15
CA GLN A 147 -0.89 -15.73 -11.78
C GLN A 147 -2.10 -15.46 -10.89
N ILE A 148 -2.33 -14.19 -10.47
CA ILE A 148 -3.49 -13.84 -9.67
C ILE A 148 -4.76 -14.07 -10.48
N ASP A 149 -5.62 -14.97 -10.00
CA ASP A 149 -6.94 -15.16 -10.56
C ASP A 149 -7.88 -14.03 -10.11
N VAL A 150 -8.06 -13.05 -10.99
CA VAL A 150 -8.86 -11.84 -10.71
C VAL A 150 -10.36 -12.15 -10.54
N ASP A 151 -10.84 -13.30 -11.03
CA ASP A 151 -12.23 -13.70 -10.90
C ASP A 151 -12.50 -14.32 -9.53
N SER A 152 -11.71 -15.32 -9.14
CA SER A 152 -11.88 -15.99 -7.84
C SER A 152 -11.59 -15.07 -6.66
N THR A 153 -10.69 -14.11 -6.80
CA THR A 153 -10.40 -13.09 -5.79
C THR A 153 -11.45 -11.97 -5.71
N GLY A 154 -12.34 -11.88 -6.70
CA GLY A 154 -13.33 -10.80 -6.82
C GLY A 154 -12.75 -9.45 -7.28
N LEU A 155 -11.47 -9.41 -7.63
CA LEU A 155 -10.78 -8.20 -8.08
C LEU A 155 -11.37 -7.66 -9.38
N ARG A 156 -11.83 -8.53 -10.30
CA ARG A 156 -12.43 -8.11 -11.58
C ARG A 156 -13.58 -7.10 -11.39
N LYS A 157 -14.36 -7.24 -10.33
CA LYS A 157 -15.49 -6.33 -10.04
C LYS A 157 -15.08 -5.01 -9.39
N LYS A 158 -13.85 -4.95 -8.89
CA LYS A 158 -13.34 -3.80 -8.12
C LYS A 158 -12.31 -2.98 -8.88
N LEU A 159 -11.64 -3.59 -9.86
CA LEU A 159 -10.61 -2.92 -10.66
C LEU A 159 -11.21 -2.32 -11.92
N TRP A 160 -10.62 -1.22 -12.36
CA TRP A 160 -10.95 -0.62 -13.64
C TRP A 160 -10.59 -1.57 -14.78
N GLN A 161 -11.56 -1.78 -15.65
CA GLN A 161 -11.38 -2.60 -16.85
C GLN A 161 -11.38 -1.68 -18.07
N ILE A 162 -10.29 -1.69 -18.79
CA ILE A 162 -10.09 -0.91 -20.00
C ILE A 162 -9.24 -1.72 -20.98
N SER A 163 -9.55 -1.66 -22.27
CA SER A 163 -8.68 -2.25 -23.28
C SER A 163 -7.40 -1.43 -23.45
N PRO A 164 -6.31 -2.03 -23.96
CA PRO A 164 -5.09 -1.29 -24.28
C PRO A 164 -5.35 -0.13 -25.24
N GLU A 165 -6.19 -0.34 -26.24
CA GLU A 165 -6.56 0.66 -27.26
C GLU A 165 -7.29 1.84 -26.62
N GLU A 166 -8.32 1.57 -25.83
CA GLU A 166 -9.07 2.61 -25.10
C GLU A 166 -8.17 3.38 -24.12
N PHE A 167 -7.24 2.69 -23.45
CA PHE A 167 -6.30 3.35 -22.54
C PHE A 167 -5.39 4.33 -23.28
N VAL A 168 -4.85 3.92 -24.43
CA VAL A 168 -4.00 4.78 -25.27
C VAL A 168 -4.81 5.96 -25.78
N GLU A 169 -6.02 5.74 -26.29
CA GLU A 169 -6.89 6.80 -26.82
C GLU A 169 -7.24 7.83 -25.74
N GLN A 170 -7.71 7.40 -24.57
CA GLN A 170 -8.00 8.29 -23.44
C GLN A 170 -6.77 9.06 -22.96
N THR A 171 -5.61 8.40 -22.96
CA THR A 171 -4.35 9.05 -22.56
C THR A 171 -3.95 10.11 -23.58
N TRP A 172 -4.12 9.81 -24.87
CA TRP A 172 -3.85 10.73 -25.95
C TRP A 172 -4.79 11.94 -25.94
N GLU A 173 -6.07 11.72 -25.69
CA GLU A 173 -7.05 12.81 -25.53
C GLU A 173 -6.68 13.74 -24.36
N ARG A 174 -6.31 13.18 -23.21
CA ARG A 174 -5.84 13.97 -22.04
C ARG A 174 -4.57 14.76 -22.38
N TYR A 175 -3.64 14.15 -23.10
CA TYR A 175 -2.41 14.81 -23.53
C TYR A 175 -2.72 16.02 -24.41
N ARG A 176 -3.64 15.91 -25.35
CA ARG A 176 -4.05 17.02 -26.24
C ARG A 176 -4.67 18.21 -25.50
N LEU A 177 -5.15 18.02 -24.28
CA LEU A 177 -5.66 19.10 -23.43
C LEU A 177 -4.57 19.87 -22.70
N LEU A 178 -3.32 19.41 -22.74
CA LEU A 178 -2.22 20.13 -22.12
C LEU A 178 -1.92 21.43 -22.89
N PRO A 179 -1.67 22.53 -22.17
CA PRO A 179 -1.44 23.85 -22.81
C PRO A 179 -0.12 23.93 -23.56
N THR A 180 0.80 23.02 -23.30
CA THR A 180 2.14 23.02 -23.90
C THR A 180 2.38 21.66 -24.56
N PRO A 181 2.47 21.61 -25.90
CA PRO A 181 2.80 20.38 -26.61
C PRO A 181 4.24 19.93 -26.27
N GLN A 182 4.46 18.63 -26.30
CA GLN A 182 5.78 18.03 -26.08
C GLN A 182 6.26 17.41 -27.41
N PRO A 183 7.17 18.07 -28.14
CA PRO A 183 7.57 17.64 -29.49
C PRO A 183 8.00 16.17 -29.59
N MET A 184 8.64 15.63 -28.55
CA MET A 184 9.04 14.22 -28.49
C MET A 184 7.84 13.25 -28.50
N ILE A 185 6.69 13.70 -28.03
CA ILE A 185 5.47 12.89 -27.96
C ILE A 185 4.63 13.12 -29.24
N ASP A 186 4.65 14.32 -29.79
CA ASP A 186 3.86 14.68 -30.99
C ASP A 186 4.35 13.96 -32.26
N TYR A 187 5.58 13.43 -32.27
CA TYR A 187 6.19 12.75 -33.41
C TYR A 187 6.25 11.23 -33.29
N THR A 188 5.65 10.63 -32.24
CA THR A 188 5.57 9.18 -32.06
C THR A 188 4.17 8.66 -32.39
#